data_3b07a1913322310583f0106bf4df9c5d
#
_entry.id   3b07a1913322310583f0106bf4df9c5d
#
_cell.length_a   1.000
_cell.length_b   1.000
_cell.length_c   1.000
_cell.angle_alpha   90.00
_cell.angle_beta   90.00
_cell.angle_gamma   90.00
#
_symmetry.space_group_name_H-M   'P 1'
#
loop_
_entity.id
_entity.type
_entity.pdbx_description
1 polymer ?
#
loop_
_entity_poly.entity_id
_entity_poly.type
_entity_poly.pdbx_seq_one_letter_code
_entity_poly.pdbx_strand_id
1 'polypeptide(L)'
;MTMYSTIRLFTLAAMLTLPGGTWAIAQTQTGVQTNRPTSATDPATAKTQGRADSKATVHATSAPIAEMAPGAKQGVLVDQVISVVNGDLILESDVEEERHFSAFQPFRDPGGKFSRENAIERLVDRLLILQQAKLQPDGLATNAEAKAELSSLRKEIPACTQYHCETDAGWEKFVADQGFTLDELTERWRQRMEILKFIEVRFRAGIRISPEEIRAYYQKTLLPGYARLNAKAPVLDTISDRIQEVLLQQRVGNLLSDWLESLKAQGTVRMIKPGEVTP
;
A
#
# COMPACT_ATOMS: atom_id res chain seq x y z
N MET A 1 1.57 22.29 -30.67
CA MET A 1 0.50 21.29 -30.85
C MET A 1 0.78 20.18 -29.84
N THR A 2 0.24 20.32 -28.68
CA THR A 2 0.51 19.54 -27.47
C THR A 2 -0.53 18.43 -27.39
N MET A 3 -0.06 17.19 -27.61
CA MET A 3 -0.87 15.98 -27.36
C MET A 3 -0.93 15.73 -25.85
N TYR A 4 -1.90 16.30 -25.17
CA TYR A 4 -2.33 15.78 -23.89
C TYR A 4 -3.22 14.56 -24.16
N SER A 5 -2.58 13.39 -24.22
CA SER A 5 -3.28 12.10 -24.15
C SER A 5 -3.86 11.98 -22.75
N THR A 6 -5.14 12.20 -22.64
CA THR A 6 -5.95 12.03 -21.45
C THR A 6 -5.75 10.61 -20.91
N ILE A 7 -5.12 10.52 -19.75
CA ILE A 7 -4.99 9.28 -18.97
C ILE A 7 -6.39 8.87 -18.48
N ARG A 8 -7.12 8.18 -19.34
CA ARG A 8 -8.32 7.42 -18.97
C ARG A 8 -7.89 6.08 -18.35
N LEU A 9 -7.25 6.14 -17.19
CA LEU A 9 -6.57 4.98 -16.61
C LEU A 9 -7.43 4.18 -15.63
N PHE A 10 -8.74 4.46 -15.47
CA PHE A 10 -9.47 3.87 -14.35
C PHE A 10 -10.88 3.34 -14.61
N THR A 11 -11.31 3.17 -15.83
CA THR A 11 -12.69 2.68 -16.06
C THR A 11 -12.84 1.18 -16.22
N LEU A 12 -11.89 0.35 -15.74
CA LEU A 12 -11.86 -1.05 -16.17
C LEU A 12 -11.90 -2.13 -15.09
N ALA A 13 -11.95 -1.76 -13.82
CA ALA A 13 -12.05 -2.75 -12.74
C ALA A 13 -13.50 -3.17 -12.36
N ALA A 14 -14.52 -2.59 -12.97
CA ALA A 14 -15.91 -2.70 -12.50
C ALA A 14 -16.71 -3.88 -13.03
N MET A 15 -16.14 -4.83 -13.80
CA MET A 15 -16.96 -5.94 -14.36
C MET A 15 -16.43 -7.35 -14.15
N LEU A 16 -15.75 -7.62 -13.04
CA LEU A 16 -15.45 -9.01 -12.65
C LEU A 16 -15.54 -9.18 -11.13
N THR A 17 -16.62 -8.72 -10.53
CA THR A 17 -17.01 -9.18 -9.19
C THR A 17 -17.72 -10.53 -9.34
N LEU A 18 -16.96 -11.61 -9.27
CA LEU A 18 -17.52 -12.93 -9.02
C LEU A 18 -17.86 -13.04 -7.54
N PRO A 19 -19.11 -13.39 -7.16
CA PRO A 19 -19.44 -13.65 -5.78
C PRO A 19 -18.81 -14.99 -5.36
N GLY A 20 -17.98 -14.95 -4.34
CA GLY A 20 -17.64 -16.11 -3.51
C GLY A 20 -16.74 -17.16 -4.18
N GLY A 21 -15.45 -16.96 -4.13
CA GLY A 21 -14.45 -18.00 -4.39
C GLY A 21 -13.20 -17.71 -3.57
N THR A 22 -13.05 -18.42 -2.45
CA THR A 22 -11.80 -18.49 -1.70
C THR A 22 -10.72 -19.07 -2.60
N TRP A 23 -9.77 -18.24 -3.03
CA TRP A 23 -8.59 -18.69 -3.75
C TRP A 23 -7.60 -19.27 -2.73
N ALA A 24 -7.67 -20.60 -2.52
CA ALA A 24 -6.59 -21.33 -1.88
C ALA A 24 -5.45 -21.44 -2.90
N ILE A 25 -4.38 -20.68 -2.70
CA ILE A 25 -3.13 -20.86 -3.44
C ILE A 25 -2.49 -22.13 -2.89
N ALA A 26 -2.58 -23.23 -3.64
CA ALA A 26 -1.81 -24.43 -3.38
C ALA A 26 -0.33 -24.11 -3.69
N GLN A 27 0.44 -23.85 -2.65
CA GLN A 27 1.90 -23.80 -2.73
C GLN A 27 2.41 -25.23 -2.90
N THR A 28 2.82 -25.56 -4.10
CA THR A 28 3.60 -26.78 -4.36
C THR A 28 5.03 -26.52 -3.89
N GLN A 29 5.35 -26.97 -2.69
CA GLN A 29 6.73 -27.01 -2.21
C GLN A 29 7.47 -28.13 -2.94
N THR A 30 8.29 -27.80 -3.91
CA THR A 30 9.32 -28.67 -4.45
C THR A 30 10.51 -28.61 -3.51
N GLY A 31 10.62 -29.61 -2.65
CA GLY A 31 11.77 -29.83 -1.79
C GLY A 31 13.01 -30.17 -2.61
N VAL A 32 13.99 -29.29 -2.61
CA VAL A 32 15.35 -29.61 -3.06
C VAL A 32 16.15 -29.99 -1.82
N GLN A 33 16.38 -31.28 -1.66
CA GLN A 33 17.36 -31.83 -0.71
C GLN A 33 18.77 -31.57 -1.26
N THR A 34 19.52 -30.71 -0.60
CA THR A 34 20.98 -30.65 -0.79
C THR A 34 21.67 -31.47 0.26
N ASN A 35 22.25 -32.59 -0.16
CA ASN A 35 23.14 -33.46 0.60
C ASN A 35 24.40 -32.69 1.03
N ARG A 36 24.69 -32.79 2.33
CA ARG A 36 25.93 -32.34 2.95
C ARG A 36 26.88 -33.52 3.10
N PRO A 37 28.10 -33.50 2.62
CA PRO A 37 29.08 -34.50 3.05
C PRO A 37 29.79 -34.03 4.34
N THR A 38 29.74 -34.90 5.32
CA THR A 38 30.57 -34.93 6.52
C THR A 38 32.01 -35.31 6.16
N SER A 39 33.00 -34.56 6.71
CA SER A 39 34.32 -35.12 6.97
C SER A 39 34.93 -34.46 8.20
N ALA A 40 35.22 -35.29 9.14
CA ALA A 40 35.94 -35.04 10.37
C ALA A 40 37.43 -34.84 10.11
N THR A 41 38.10 -34.06 10.96
CA THR A 41 39.38 -34.42 11.59
C THR A 41 39.78 -33.28 12.54
N ASP A 42 39.87 -33.57 13.82
CA ASP A 42 40.68 -32.97 14.89
C ASP A 42 42.09 -33.60 14.83
N PRO A 43 43.09 -33.19 15.64
CA PRO A 43 43.31 -32.09 16.58
C PRO A 43 44.72 -31.44 16.49
N ALA A 44 44.97 -30.33 17.16
CA ALA A 44 46.26 -30.11 17.85
C ALA A 44 46.27 -28.85 18.75
N THR A 45 46.54 -29.13 19.94
CA THR A 45 47.01 -28.43 21.14
C THR A 45 47.98 -27.27 20.91
N ALA A 46 47.74 -26.12 21.56
CA ALA A 46 48.81 -25.29 22.12
C ALA A 46 48.31 -24.45 23.31
N LYS A 47 48.90 -24.70 24.45
CA LYS A 47 48.87 -23.90 25.69
C LYS A 47 49.63 -22.60 25.49
N THR A 48 49.15 -21.49 26.10
CA THR A 48 50.03 -20.63 26.91
C THR A 48 49.19 -19.72 27.80
N GLN A 49 49.68 -19.64 29.02
CA GLN A 49 49.23 -18.92 30.21
C GLN A 49 49.28 -17.39 30.09
N GLY A 50 48.48 -16.75 30.92
CA GLY A 50 48.90 -15.47 31.49
C GLY A 50 47.78 -14.49 31.89
N ARG A 51 47.21 -14.67 33.09
CA ARG A 51 47.18 -13.71 34.21
C ARG A 51 46.49 -12.34 34.00
N ALA A 52 45.52 -12.11 34.79
CA ALA A 52 45.34 -11.09 35.82
C ALA A 52 43.91 -10.58 35.91
N ASP A 53 43.42 -10.76 37.10
CA ASP A 53 42.18 -10.25 37.71
C ASP A 53 41.90 -8.80 37.44
N SER A 54 40.63 -8.52 37.08
CA SER A 54 39.97 -7.29 37.53
C SER A 54 38.47 -7.57 37.67
N LYS A 55 38.09 -7.82 38.89
CA LYS A 55 36.73 -7.97 39.38
C LYS A 55 36.08 -6.59 39.44
N ALA A 56 35.42 -6.17 38.41
CA ALA A 56 34.52 -4.99 38.43
C ALA A 56 33.10 -5.48 38.72
N THR A 57 32.76 -5.46 40.00
CA THR A 57 31.39 -5.61 40.49
C THR A 57 30.58 -4.41 40.04
N VAL A 58 29.82 -4.53 38.97
CA VAL A 58 28.80 -3.53 38.60
C VAL A 58 27.62 -3.78 39.53
N HIS A 59 27.50 -2.97 40.56
CA HIS A 59 26.26 -2.83 41.32
C HIS A 59 25.22 -2.23 40.38
N ALA A 60 24.30 -3.07 39.89
CA ALA A 60 23.05 -2.60 39.33
C ALA A 60 22.23 -1.97 40.43
N THR A 61 22.37 -0.66 40.60
CA THR A 61 21.47 0.16 41.42
C THR A 61 20.14 0.18 40.66
N SER A 62 19.19 -0.66 41.08
CA SER A 62 17.80 -0.53 40.69
C SER A 62 17.33 0.83 41.20
N ALA A 63 17.17 1.79 40.31
CA ALA A 63 16.47 3.02 40.61
C ALA A 63 15.05 2.66 41.07
N PRO A 64 14.57 3.19 42.20
CA PRO A 64 13.20 2.96 42.63
C PRO A 64 12.26 3.50 41.52
N ILE A 65 11.30 2.66 41.11
CA ILE A 65 10.15 3.09 40.32
C ILE A 65 9.55 4.25 41.11
N ALA A 66 9.61 5.45 40.57
CA ALA A 66 9.00 6.62 41.18
C ALA A 66 7.50 6.33 41.29
N GLU A 67 7.07 6.09 42.51
CA GLU A 67 5.66 5.99 42.89
C GLU A 67 5.01 7.32 42.48
N MET A 68 4.14 7.24 41.47
CA MET A 68 3.41 8.40 40.92
C MET A 68 2.61 9.02 42.06
N ALA A 69 2.94 10.24 42.42
CA ALA A 69 2.24 11.03 43.43
C ALA A 69 0.73 11.06 43.12
N PRO A 70 -0.15 10.81 44.08
CA PRO A 70 -1.59 10.92 43.92
C PRO A 70 -1.97 12.38 43.71
N GLY A 71 -2.24 12.76 42.43
CA GLY A 71 -2.60 14.13 42.08
C GLY A 71 -2.09 14.62 40.75
N ALA A 72 -1.32 13.81 39.99
CA ALA A 72 -0.97 14.12 38.60
C ALA A 72 -2.28 14.20 37.80
N LYS A 73 -2.62 15.39 37.31
CA LYS A 73 -3.70 15.55 36.32
C LYS A 73 -3.41 14.62 35.18
N GLN A 74 -4.26 13.62 34.96
CA GLN A 74 -4.13 12.75 33.77
C GLN A 74 -4.12 13.66 32.55
N GLY A 75 -3.02 13.64 31.81
CA GLY A 75 -2.92 14.35 30.52
C GLY A 75 -4.00 13.83 29.57
N VAL A 76 -4.55 14.74 28.79
CA VAL A 76 -5.47 14.33 27.72
C VAL A 76 -4.61 13.70 26.60
N LEU A 77 -4.90 12.46 26.26
CA LEU A 77 -4.30 11.83 25.08
C LEU A 77 -4.80 12.59 23.84
N VAL A 78 -3.89 13.26 23.15
CA VAL A 78 -4.22 14.05 21.95
C VAL A 78 -4.25 13.17 20.71
N ASP A 79 -3.27 12.27 20.57
CA ASP A 79 -3.18 11.30 19.49
C ASP A 79 -2.25 10.14 19.89
N GLN A 80 -2.27 9.05 19.14
CA GLN A 80 -1.45 7.88 19.41
C GLN A 80 -0.57 7.53 18.21
N VAL A 81 0.73 7.27 18.47
CA VAL A 81 1.63 6.74 17.43
C VAL A 81 1.30 5.26 17.21
N ILE A 82 1.03 4.90 15.96
CA ILE A 82 0.71 3.54 15.53
C ILE A 82 1.91 2.84 14.92
N SER A 83 2.68 3.58 14.13
CA SER A 83 3.88 3.04 13.47
C SER A 83 4.94 4.11 13.29
N VAL A 84 6.20 3.67 13.20
CA VAL A 84 7.35 4.49 12.81
C VAL A 84 7.97 3.87 11.57
N VAL A 85 8.09 4.66 10.50
CA VAL A 85 8.61 4.22 9.20
C VAL A 85 9.80 5.09 8.82
N ASN A 86 11.03 4.56 8.96
CA ASN A 86 12.28 5.29 8.70
C ASN A 86 12.37 6.64 9.44
N GLY A 87 11.77 6.71 10.64
CA GLY A 87 11.73 7.92 11.45
C GLY A 87 10.47 8.78 11.30
N ASP A 88 9.68 8.59 10.24
CA ASP A 88 8.38 9.26 10.07
C ASP A 88 7.30 8.52 10.88
N LEU A 89 6.39 9.27 11.50
CA LEU A 89 5.33 8.72 12.35
C LEU A 89 4.04 8.51 11.54
N ILE A 90 3.32 7.45 11.89
CA ILE A 90 1.92 7.24 11.52
C ILE A 90 1.10 7.30 12.80
N LEU A 91 0.13 8.20 12.86
CA LEU A 91 -0.75 8.43 13.99
C LEU A 91 -2.10 7.73 13.82
N GLU A 92 -2.85 7.59 14.92
CA GLU A 92 -4.21 7.06 14.84
C GLU A 92 -5.13 7.96 14.01
N SER A 93 -4.95 9.29 14.11
CA SER A 93 -5.66 10.26 13.27
C SER A 93 -5.39 10.05 11.77
N ASP A 94 -4.16 9.70 11.38
CA ASP A 94 -3.84 9.38 9.98
C ASP A 94 -4.59 8.12 9.51
N VAL A 95 -4.72 7.13 10.39
CA VAL A 95 -5.43 5.88 10.08
C VAL A 95 -6.91 6.14 9.86
N GLU A 96 -7.55 6.95 10.70
CA GLU A 96 -8.95 7.32 10.51
C GLU A 96 -9.13 8.19 9.26
N GLU A 97 -8.24 9.14 9.01
CA GLU A 97 -8.24 9.93 7.77
C GLU A 97 -8.14 9.04 6.52
N GLU A 98 -7.23 8.05 6.51
CA GLU A 98 -7.10 7.12 5.37
C GLU A 98 -8.38 6.30 5.17
N ARG A 99 -9.05 5.90 6.25
CA ARG A 99 -10.34 5.20 6.17
C ARG A 99 -11.42 6.07 5.56
N HIS A 100 -11.53 7.33 5.96
CA HIS A 100 -12.45 8.30 5.40
C HIS A 100 -12.12 8.63 3.95
N PHE A 101 -10.83 8.82 3.64
CA PHE A 101 -10.36 9.05 2.27
C PHE A 101 -10.71 7.92 1.30
N SER A 102 -10.86 6.71 1.81
CA SER A 102 -11.28 5.57 0.97
C SER A 102 -12.65 5.77 0.32
N ALA A 103 -13.52 6.63 0.86
CA ALA A 103 -14.83 6.93 0.30
C ALA A 103 -14.77 7.65 -1.07
N PHE A 104 -13.66 8.36 -1.34
CA PHE A 104 -13.42 9.05 -2.60
C PHE A 104 -12.84 8.13 -3.69
N GLN A 105 -12.61 6.86 -3.41
CA GLN A 105 -12.04 5.93 -4.38
C GLN A 105 -13.18 5.27 -5.20
N PRO A 106 -13.21 5.48 -6.54
CA PRO A 106 -14.33 5.04 -7.38
C PRO A 106 -14.45 3.51 -7.50
N PHE A 107 -13.35 2.80 -7.23
CA PHE A 107 -13.25 1.34 -7.40
C PHE A 107 -13.20 0.59 -6.07
N ARG A 108 -13.74 1.18 -5.03
CA ARG A 108 -13.92 0.49 -3.76
C ARG A 108 -14.92 -0.64 -3.94
N ASP A 109 -14.55 -1.84 -3.47
CA ASP A 109 -15.51 -2.93 -3.35
C ASP A 109 -16.68 -2.48 -2.43
N PRO A 110 -17.90 -2.36 -2.94
CA PRO A 110 -19.04 -1.88 -2.15
C PRO A 110 -19.36 -2.75 -0.93
N GLY A 111 -18.90 -4.03 -0.94
CA GLY A 111 -19.10 -4.99 0.15
C GLY A 111 -17.97 -5.02 1.17
N GLY A 112 -16.79 -4.48 0.84
CA GLY A 112 -15.62 -4.52 1.68
C GLY A 112 -15.54 -3.33 2.64
N LYS A 113 -15.61 -3.57 3.95
CA LYS A 113 -15.20 -2.55 4.91
C LYS A 113 -13.69 -2.40 4.82
N PHE A 114 -13.23 -1.19 4.51
CA PHE A 114 -11.81 -0.87 4.56
C PHE A 114 -11.36 -0.93 6.02
N SER A 115 -10.62 -1.99 6.38
CA SER A 115 -10.23 -2.25 7.77
C SER A 115 -9.15 -1.28 8.25
N ARG A 116 -9.03 -1.16 9.58
CA ARG A 116 -7.97 -0.38 10.20
C ARG A 116 -6.58 -0.92 9.82
N GLU A 117 -6.41 -2.23 9.76
CA GLU A 117 -5.17 -2.90 9.38
C GLU A 117 -4.79 -2.58 7.92
N ASN A 118 -5.76 -2.62 7.02
CA ASN A 118 -5.56 -2.24 5.62
C ASN A 118 -5.20 -0.74 5.47
N ALA A 119 -5.74 0.13 6.32
CA ALA A 119 -5.39 1.54 6.34
C ALA A 119 -3.95 1.74 6.80
N ILE A 120 -3.53 1.07 7.87
CA ILE A 120 -2.16 1.11 8.37
C ILE A 120 -1.16 0.62 7.31
N GLU A 121 -1.43 -0.53 6.71
CA GLU A 121 -0.56 -1.08 5.65
C GLU A 121 -0.42 -0.11 4.48
N ARG A 122 -1.53 0.47 4.02
CA ARG A 122 -1.53 1.48 2.96
C ARG A 122 -0.75 2.73 3.33
N LEU A 123 -0.83 3.18 4.59
CA LEU A 123 -0.06 4.34 5.08
C LEU A 123 1.43 4.05 5.12
N VAL A 124 1.83 2.86 5.57
CA VAL A 124 3.24 2.42 5.54
C VAL A 124 3.76 2.41 4.11
N ASP A 125 3.05 1.76 3.19
CA ASP A 125 3.45 1.68 1.78
C ASP A 125 3.52 3.06 1.14
N ARG A 126 2.52 3.92 1.38
CA ARG A 126 2.50 5.29 0.91
C ARG A 126 3.70 6.09 1.41
N LEU A 127 4.03 5.99 2.69
CA LEU A 127 5.15 6.71 3.29
C LEU A 127 6.47 6.27 2.65
N LEU A 128 6.68 4.97 2.47
CA LEU A 128 7.84 4.41 1.79
C LEU A 128 7.95 4.93 0.35
N ILE A 129 6.85 4.96 -0.41
CA ILE A 129 6.85 5.48 -1.77
C ILE A 129 7.18 6.98 -1.79
N LEU A 130 6.56 7.78 -0.93
CA LEU A 130 6.80 9.21 -0.86
C LEU A 130 8.25 9.55 -0.46
N GLN A 131 8.86 8.77 0.43
CA GLN A 131 10.28 8.92 0.77
C GLN A 131 11.17 8.72 -0.47
N GLN A 132 10.85 7.78 -1.33
CA GLN A 132 11.57 7.54 -2.58
C GLN A 132 11.26 8.59 -3.64
N ALA A 133 10.01 9.01 -3.77
CA ALA A 133 9.59 10.04 -4.72
C ALA A 133 10.26 11.40 -4.45
N LYS A 134 10.47 11.76 -3.17
CA LYS A 134 11.22 12.98 -2.79
C LYS A 134 12.65 13.02 -3.33
N LEU A 135 13.25 11.86 -3.63
CA LEU A 135 14.59 11.77 -4.22
C LEU A 135 14.59 12.05 -5.74
N GLN A 136 13.41 12.05 -6.37
CA GLN A 136 13.20 12.27 -7.79
C GLN A 136 12.07 13.30 -8.00
N PRO A 137 12.34 14.60 -7.86
CA PRO A 137 11.31 15.63 -7.80
C PRO A 137 10.63 15.93 -9.16
N ASP A 138 11.02 15.24 -10.22
CA ASP A 138 10.45 15.46 -11.55
C ASP A 138 9.01 14.93 -11.64
N GLY A 139 8.10 15.80 -12.13
CA GLY A 139 6.73 15.41 -12.45
C GLY A 139 5.74 15.49 -11.30
N LEU A 140 5.95 16.39 -10.34
CA LEU A 140 5.02 16.64 -9.25
C LEU A 140 3.62 17.03 -9.78
N ALA A 141 2.58 16.52 -9.13
CA ALA A 141 1.20 16.91 -9.43
C ALA A 141 0.90 18.28 -8.81
N THR A 142 0.12 19.09 -9.54
CA THR A 142 -0.32 20.41 -9.07
C THR A 142 -1.70 20.35 -8.43
N ASN A 143 -2.02 21.33 -7.57
CA ASN A 143 -3.38 21.47 -7.02
C ASN A 143 -4.44 21.69 -8.09
N ALA A 144 -4.08 22.36 -9.20
CA ALA A 144 -5.00 22.55 -10.33
C ALA A 144 -5.35 21.22 -11.02
N GLU A 145 -4.36 20.34 -11.24
CA GLU A 145 -4.59 18.99 -11.77
C GLU A 145 -5.44 18.16 -10.80
N ALA A 146 -5.16 18.23 -9.49
CA ALA A 146 -5.93 17.51 -8.47
C ALA A 146 -7.41 17.98 -8.42
N LYS A 147 -7.65 19.28 -8.48
CA LYS A 147 -9.03 19.84 -8.53
C LYS A 147 -9.77 19.41 -9.79
N ALA A 148 -9.10 19.39 -10.94
CA ALA A 148 -9.70 18.94 -12.20
C ALA A 148 -10.07 17.45 -12.15
N GLU A 149 -9.19 16.62 -11.61
CA GLU A 149 -9.43 15.18 -11.44
C GLU A 149 -10.59 14.92 -10.46
N LEU A 150 -10.61 15.57 -9.30
CA LEU A 150 -11.71 15.49 -8.33
C LEU A 150 -13.05 15.94 -8.93
N SER A 151 -13.05 16.97 -9.77
CA SER A 151 -14.27 17.43 -10.48
C SER A 151 -14.82 16.38 -11.44
N SER A 152 -13.95 15.56 -12.05
CA SER A 152 -14.38 14.43 -12.88
C SER A 152 -14.85 13.26 -12.03
N LEU A 153 -14.09 12.96 -10.98
CA LEU A 153 -14.30 11.83 -10.07
C LEU A 153 -15.65 11.89 -9.34
N ARG A 154 -16.09 13.09 -8.91
CA ARG A 154 -17.35 13.25 -8.17
C ARG A 154 -18.58 12.69 -8.89
N LYS A 155 -18.50 12.54 -10.23
CA LYS A 155 -19.56 11.94 -11.06
C LYS A 155 -19.55 10.40 -11.02
N GLU A 156 -18.45 9.82 -10.59
CA GLU A 156 -18.22 8.38 -10.61
C GLU A 156 -18.32 7.73 -9.21
N ILE A 157 -18.40 8.54 -8.15
CA ILE A 157 -18.54 8.06 -6.77
C ILE A 157 -19.99 7.67 -6.50
N PRO A 158 -20.30 6.37 -6.26
CA PRO A 158 -21.69 5.93 -6.05
C PRO A 158 -22.37 6.61 -4.85
N ALA A 159 -21.64 6.83 -3.76
CA ALA A 159 -22.15 7.51 -2.56
C ALA A 159 -22.56 8.96 -2.83
N CYS A 160 -21.95 9.62 -3.82
CA CYS A 160 -22.25 10.99 -4.22
C CYS A 160 -23.68 11.19 -4.77
N THR A 161 -24.31 10.13 -5.28
CA THR A 161 -25.68 10.22 -5.80
C THR A 161 -26.66 10.71 -4.75
N GLN A 162 -26.48 10.34 -3.49
CA GLN A 162 -27.36 10.77 -2.37
C GLN A 162 -27.14 12.23 -1.97
N TYR A 163 -25.99 12.80 -2.29
CA TYR A 163 -25.58 14.17 -1.95
C TYR A 163 -25.80 15.16 -3.09
N HIS A 164 -26.17 14.69 -4.28
CA HIS A 164 -26.24 15.52 -5.47
C HIS A 164 -24.90 16.23 -5.78
N CYS A 165 -23.81 15.44 -5.80
CA CYS A 165 -22.46 15.96 -6.01
C CYS A 165 -22.21 16.58 -7.40
N GLU A 166 -23.18 16.53 -8.31
CA GLU A 166 -23.18 17.33 -9.53
C GLU A 166 -23.22 18.83 -9.22
N THR A 167 -23.76 19.21 -8.04
CA THR A 167 -23.74 20.58 -7.53
C THR A 167 -22.55 20.79 -6.59
N ASP A 168 -22.04 22.03 -6.53
CA ASP A 168 -20.93 22.34 -5.64
C ASP A 168 -21.34 22.20 -4.16
N ALA A 169 -22.53 22.64 -3.78
CA ALA A 169 -23.04 22.49 -2.42
C ALA A 169 -23.20 21.01 -2.00
N GLY A 170 -23.64 20.15 -2.90
CA GLY A 170 -23.74 18.69 -2.63
C GLY A 170 -22.36 18.06 -2.49
N TRP A 171 -21.41 18.48 -3.32
CA TRP A 171 -20.01 18.04 -3.21
C TRP A 171 -19.36 18.47 -1.90
N GLU A 172 -19.47 19.75 -1.53
CA GLU A 172 -18.95 20.29 -0.27
C GLU A 172 -19.52 19.53 0.93
N LYS A 173 -20.84 19.29 0.92
CA LYS A 173 -21.50 18.51 1.98
C LYS A 173 -20.95 17.09 2.04
N PHE A 174 -20.81 16.39 0.92
CA PHE A 174 -20.25 15.04 0.89
C PHE A 174 -18.82 15.00 1.45
N VAL A 175 -17.97 15.96 1.03
CA VAL A 175 -16.58 16.07 1.52
C VAL A 175 -16.54 16.33 3.01
N ALA A 176 -17.37 17.25 3.52
CA ALA A 176 -17.45 17.56 4.95
C ALA A 176 -17.96 16.36 5.79
N ASP A 177 -18.94 15.60 5.28
CA ASP A 177 -19.44 14.40 5.95
C ASP A 177 -18.41 13.25 6.00
N GLN A 178 -17.39 13.29 5.11
CA GLN A 178 -16.21 12.40 5.20
C GLN A 178 -15.09 13.00 6.07
N GLY A 179 -15.29 14.12 6.73
CA GLY A 179 -14.32 14.73 7.64
C GLY A 179 -13.22 15.55 6.96
N PHE A 180 -13.40 15.97 5.70
CA PHE A 180 -12.43 16.78 4.97
C PHE A 180 -12.98 18.16 4.64
N THR A 181 -12.08 19.14 4.55
CA THR A 181 -12.30 20.35 3.78
C THR A 181 -11.94 20.09 2.31
N LEU A 182 -12.39 20.95 1.41
CA LEU A 182 -12.03 20.84 -0.02
C LEU A 182 -10.52 21.02 -0.27
N ASP A 183 -9.85 21.83 0.53
CA ASP A 183 -8.41 22.03 0.37
C ASP A 183 -7.60 20.83 0.91
N GLU A 184 -7.99 20.25 2.04
CA GLU A 184 -7.39 19.00 2.56
C GLU A 184 -7.57 17.85 1.58
N LEU A 185 -8.79 17.66 1.06
CA LEU A 185 -9.06 16.65 0.04
C LEU A 185 -8.23 16.87 -1.23
N THR A 186 -8.10 18.14 -1.67
CA THR A 186 -7.29 18.48 -2.85
C THR A 186 -5.82 18.14 -2.63
N GLU A 187 -5.26 18.49 -1.48
CA GLU A 187 -3.86 18.17 -1.15
C GLU A 187 -3.64 16.65 -1.05
N ARG A 188 -4.58 15.96 -0.41
CA ARG A 188 -4.53 14.51 -0.29
C ARG A 188 -4.60 13.81 -1.66
N TRP A 189 -5.45 14.33 -2.54
CA TRP A 189 -5.56 13.84 -3.91
C TRP A 189 -4.32 14.14 -4.74
N ARG A 190 -3.73 15.31 -4.59
CA ARG A 190 -2.47 15.69 -5.22
C ARG A 190 -1.34 14.73 -4.86
N GLN A 191 -1.19 14.39 -3.56
CA GLN A 191 -0.20 13.41 -3.11
C GLN A 191 -0.47 12.01 -3.71
N ARG A 192 -1.73 11.61 -3.82
CA ARG A 192 -2.10 10.37 -4.51
C ARG A 192 -1.66 10.39 -5.98
N MET A 193 -1.88 11.50 -6.68
CA MET A 193 -1.46 11.64 -8.08
C MET A 193 0.07 11.57 -8.23
N GLU A 194 0.83 12.15 -7.30
CA GLU A 194 2.29 12.05 -7.27
C GLU A 194 2.75 10.60 -7.14
N ILE A 195 2.16 9.85 -6.22
CA ILE A 195 2.46 8.42 -6.06
C ILE A 195 2.18 7.67 -7.37
N LEU A 196 1.04 7.90 -8.00
CA LEU A 196 0.66 7.23 -9.24
C LEU A 196 1.60 7.59 -10.40
N LYS A 197 1.98 8.86 -10.54
CA LYS A 197 2.99 9.30 -11.52
C LYS A 197 4.35 8.65 -11.27
N PHE A 198 4.79 8.59 -10.01
CA PHE A 198 6.04 7.94 -9.64
C PHE A 198 6.01 6.45 -10.00
N ILE A 199 4.94 5.73 -9.67
CA ILE A 199 4.78 4.31 -10.00
C ILE A 199 4.79 4.10 -11.53
N GLU A 200 4.10 4.95 -12.28
CA GLU A 200 4.06 4.87 -13.74
C GLU A 200 5.45 5.02 -14.36
N VAL A 201 6.18 6.06 -13.99
CA VAL A 201 7.53 6.33 -14.50
C VAL A 201 8.49 5.20 -14.12
N ARG A 202 8.42 4.72 -12.87
CA ARG A 202 9.38 3.74 -12.37
C ARG A 202 9.15 2.33 -12.89
N PHE A 203 7.89 1.90 -13.02
CA PHE A 203 7.58 0.50 -13.28
C PHE A 203 6.93 0.26 -14.65
N ARG A 204 6.07 1.17 -15.14
CA ARG A 204 5.28 0.92 -16.34
C ARG A 204 6.09 1.07 -17.64
N ALA A 205 6.99 2.06 -17.72
CA ALA A 205 7.66 2.42 -18.98
C ALA A 205 8.49 1.29 -19.62
N GLY A 206 9.00 0.33 -18.81
CA GLY A 206 9.81 -0.79 -19.28
C GLY A 206 9.03 -2.06 -19.62
N ILE A 207 7.72 -2.13 -19.33
CA ILE A 207 6.92 -3.35 -19.49
C ILE A 207 6.33 -3.42 -20.90
N ARG A 208 6.51 -4.58 -21.53
CA ARG A 208 5.84 -4.91 -22.78
C ARG A 208 5.06 -6.22 -22.61
N ILE A 209 3.84 -6.25 -23.10
CA ILE A 209 2.97 -7.43 -23.11
C ILE A 209 2.93 -7.95 -24.53
N SER A 210 3.29 -9.21 -24.73
CA SER A 210 3.32 -9.82 -26.05
C SER A 210 1.93 -10.29 -26.51
N PRO A 211 1.69 -10.41 -27.82
CA PRO A 211 0.44 -10.99 -28.33
C PRO A 211 0.20 -12.43 -27.85
N GLU A 212 1.26 -13.18 -27.57
CA GLU A 212 1.19 -14.54 -27.03
C GLU A 212 0.65 -14.54 -25.60
N GLU A 213 1.09 -13.61 -24.77
CA GLU A 213 0.59 -13.44 -23.39
C GLU A 213 -0.89 -13.07 -23.40
N ILE A 214 -1.32 -12.18 -24.31
CA ILE A 214 -2.72 -11.79 -24.48
C ILE A 214 -3.57 -13.01 -24.85
N ARG A 215 -3.13 -13.80 -25.84
CA ARG A 215 -3.82 -15.03 -26.23
C ARG A 215 -3.88 -16.06 -25.11
N ALA A 216 -2.77 -16.24 -24.40
CA ALA A 216 -2.70 -17.17 -23.28
C ALA A 216 -3.67 -16.77 -22.14
N TYR A 217 -3.74 -15.48 -21.79
CA TYR A 217 -4.68 -14.97 -20.78
C TYR A 217 -6.14 -15.18 -21.23
N TYR A 218 -6.45 -14.86 -22.49
CA TYR A 218 -7.78 -15.08 -23.04
C TYR A 218 -8.20 -16.56 -22.95
N GLN A 219 -7.33 -17.48 -23.38
CA GLN A 219 -7.63 -18.91 -23.42
C GLN A 219 -7.68 -19.56 -22.04
N LYS A 220 -6.72 -19.21 -21.15
CA LYS A 220 -6.54 -19.90 -19.87
C LYS A 220 -7.34 -19.26 -18.73
N THR A 221 -7.69 -17.99 -18.85
CA THR A 221 -8.35 -17.23 -17.75
C THR A 221 -9.75 -16.79 -18.15
N LEU A 222 -9.89 -16.08 -19.27
CA LEU A 222 -11.19 -15.49 -19.65
C LEU A 222 -12.19 -16.54 -20.14
N LEU A 223 -11.82 -17.38 -21.09
CA LEU A 223 -12.75 -18.40 -21.64
C LEU A 223 -13.31 -19.33 -20.56
N PRO A 224 -12.51 -19.90 -19.64
CA PRO A 224 -13.04 -20.69 -18.53
C PRO A 224 -13.92 -19.89 -17.56
N GLY A 225 -13.62 -18.59 -17.37
CA GLY A 225 -14.44 -17.69 -16.57
C GLY A 225 -15.84 -17.52 -17.15
N TYR A 226 -15.93 -17.20 -18.43
CA TYR A 226 -17.20 -17.05 -19.14
C TYR A 226 -17.99 -18.37 -19.20
N ALA A 227 -17.29 -19.50 -19.42
CA ALA A 227 -17.93 -20.82 -19.42
C ALA A 227 -18.61 -21.15 -18.08
N ARG A 228 -17.95 -20.81 -16.95
CA ARG A 228 -18.54 -21.00 -15.60
C ARG A 228 -19.80 -20.16 -15.37
N LEU A 229 -19.89 -19.00 -16.02
CA LEU A 229 -21.03 -18.10 -15.94
C LEU A 229 -22.12 -18.42 -16.99
N ASN A 230 -21.95 -19.48 -17.80
CA ASN A 230 -22.78 -19.77 -18.96
C ASN A 230 -22.96 -18.57 -19.90
N ALA A 231 -21.95 -17.70 -19.99
CA ALA A 231 -21.96 -16.49 -20.79
C ALA A 231 -21.09 -16.66 -22.04
N LYS A 232 -21.46 -15.96 -23.14
CA LYS A 232 -20.67 -15.94 -24.37
C LYS A 232 -19.49 -15.01 -24.20
N ALA A 233 -18.26 -15.53 -24.36
CA ALA A 233 -17.06 -14.71 -24.33
C ALA A 233 -17.00 -13.77 -25.55
N PRO A 234 -16.54 -12.51 -25.37
CA PRO A 234 -16.22 -11.61 -26.49
C PRO A 234 -15.12 -12.20 -27.38
N VAL A 235 -15.08 -11.78 -28.64
CA VAL A 235 -14.00 -12.17 -29.56
C VAL A 235 -12.69 -11.52 -29.11
N LEU A 236 -11.58 -12.27 -29.17
CA LEU A 236 -10.26 -11.80 -28.69
C LEU A 236 -9.87 -10.44 -29.27
N ASP A 237 -10.04 -10.25 -30.58
CA ASP A 237 -9.63 -9.00 -31.27
C ASP A 237 -10.35 -7.76 -30.73
N THR A 238 -11.59 -7.92 -30.22
CA THR A 238 -12.36 -6.80 -29.67
C THR A 238 -11.95 -6.39 -28.25
N ILE A 239 -11.21 -7.25 -27.56
CA ILE A 239 -10.82 -7.04 -26.16
C ILE A 239 -9.31 -7.18 -25.92
N SER A 240 -8.51 -7.35 -26.98
CA SER A 240 -7.05 -7.54 -26.88
C SER A 240 -6.36 -6.39 -26.13
N ASP A 241 -6.69 -5.14 -26.45
CA ASP A 241 -6.14 -3.96 -25.79
C ASP A 241 -6.49 -3.92 -24.29
N ARG A 242 -7.70 -4.38 -23.98
CA ARG A 242 -8.17 -4.47 -22.60
C ARG A 242 -7.42 -5.55 -21.83
N ILE A 243 -7.17 -6.69 -22.43
CA ILE A 243 -6.36 -7.76 -21.83
C ILE A 243 -4.93 -7.27 -21.63
N GLN A 244 -4.37 -6.58 -22.62
CA GLN A 244 -3.03 -5.99 -22.54
C GLN A 244 -2.91 -5.06 -21.33
N GLU A 245 -3.89 -4.16 -21.12
CA GLU A 245 -3.89 -3.25 -19.99
C GLU A 245 -4.01 -4.00 -18.65
N VAL A 246 -4.87 -5.01 -18.56
CA VAL A 246 -4.99 -5.84 -17.34
C VAL A 246 -3.67 -6.54 -17.02
N LEU A 247 -3.02 -7.15 -18.01
CA LEU A 247 -1.72 -7.83 -17.81
C LEU A 247 -0.62 -6.84 -17.43
N LEU A 248 -0.63 -5.65 -18.03
CA LEU A 248 0.31 -4.58 -17.70
C LEU A 248 0.13 -4.13 -16.25
N GLN A 249 -1.11 -3.88 -15.81
CA GLN A 249 -1.41 -3.50 -14.44
C GLN A 249 -1.02 -4.59 -13.42
N GLN A 250 -1.28 -5.86 -13.74
CA GLN A 250 -0.85 -6.98 -12.89
C GLN A 250 0.67 -7.01 -12.74
N ARG A 251 1.41 -6.81 -13.85
CA ARG A 251 2.88 -6.81 -13.81
C ARG A 251 3.44 -5.62 -13.04
N VAL A 252 2.85 -4.43 -13.22
CA VAL A 252 3.18 -3.24 -12.41
C VAL A 252 2.91 -3.50 -10.92
N GLY A 253 1.76 -4.08 -10.60
CA GLY A 253 1.39 -4.42 -9.22
C GLY A 253 2.38 -5.37 -8.57
N ASN A 254 2.79 -6.43 -9.26
CA ASN A 254 3.78 -7.38 -8.76
C ASN A 254 5.14 -6.72 -8.51
N LEU A 255 5.65 -5.95 -9.49
CA LEU A 255 6.91 -5.22 -9.34
C LEU A 255 6.87 -4.21 -8.19
N LEU A 256 5.75 -3.52 -8.02
CA LEU A 256 5.54 -2.59 -6.91
C LEU A 256 5.55 -3.34 -5.57
N SER A 257 4.86 -4.48 -5.48
CA SER A 257 4.81 -5.31 -4.26
C SER A 257 6.20 -5.79 -3.86
N ASP A 258 6.95 -6.40 -4.80
CA ASP A 258 8.31 -6.89 -4.57
C ASP A 258 9.25 -5.76 -4.12
N TRP A 259 9.09 -4.59 -4.73
CA TRP A 259 9.88 -3.42 -4.37
C TRP A 259 9.54 -2.88 -2.98
N LEU A 260 8.25 -2.82 -2.61
CA LEU A 260 7.81 -2.41 -1.28
C LEU A 260 8.29 -3.38 -0.20
N GLU A 261 8.23 -4.68 -0.45
CA GLU A 261 8.81 -5.69 0.44
C GLU A 261 10.31 -5.47 0.63
N SER A 262 11.04 -5.16 -0.45
CA SER A 262 12.47 -4.83 -0.37
C SER A 262 12.72 -3.56 0.45
N LEU A 263 11.90 -2.51 0.30
CA LEU A 263 12.02 -1.29 1.10
C LEU A 263 11.72 -1.54 2.59
N LYS A 264 10.70 -2.34 2.90
CA LYS A 264 10.38 -2.75 4.27
C LYS A 264 11.52 -3.54 4.92
N ALA A 265 12.17 -4.41 4.15
CA ALA A 265 13.30 -5.22 4.62
C ALA A 265 14.59 -4.41 4.84
N GLN A 266 14.82 -3.37 4.06
CA GLN A 266 16.01 -2.51 4.14
C GLN A 266 15.83 -1.34 5.12
N GLY A 267 14.60 -0.90 5.32
CA GLY A 267 14.23 0.21 6.18
C GLY A 267 13.88 -0.23 7.60
N THR A 268 13.40 0.72 8.37
CA THR A 268 12.85 0.47 9.71
C THR A 268 11.34 0.71 9.68
N VAL A 269 10.57 -0.37 9.81
CA VAL A 269 9.12 -0.30 10.00
C VAL A 269 8.80 -0.94 11.34
N ARG A 270 8.41 -0.11 12.31
CA ARG A 270 8.11 -0.55 13.68
C ARG A 270 6.67 -0.24 14.02
N MET A 271 5.89 -1.28 14.30
CA MET A 271 4.55 -1.12 14.87
C MET A 271 4.65 -0.87 16.36
N ILE A 272 3.93 0.12 16.87
CA ILE A 272 3.88 0.48 18.29
C ILE A 272 2.72 -0.27 18.94
N LYS A 273 3.00 -0.97 20.04
CA LYS A 273 1.98 -1.69 20.81
C LYS A 273 1.21 -0.71 21.70
N PRO A 274 -0.06 -0.98 21.99
CA PRO A 274 -0.82 -0.17 22.95
C PRO A 274 -0.10 -0.09 24.30
N GLY A 275 0.13 1.15 24.81
CA GLY A 275 0.86 1.40 26.05
C GLY A 275 2.39 1.38 25.93
N GLU A 276 2.95 1.16 24.77
CA GLU A 276 4.38 1.29 24.52
C GLU A 276 4.74 2.77 24.39
N VAL A 277 5.74 3.20 25.16
CA VAL A 277 6.27 4.57 25.08
C VAL A 277 7.25 4.61 23.91
N THR A 278 7.03 5.53 22.98
CA THR A 278 8.01 5.81 21.92
C THR A 278 9.23 6.48 22.53
N PRO A 279 10.46 6.04 22.22
CA PRO A 279 11.68 6.65 22.72
C PRO A 279 11.86 8.08 22.25
#